data_94919e8b9da051d4930383938ee9d2b4
#
_entry.id   94919e8b9da051d4930383938ee9d2b4
#
_cell.length_a   1.000
_cell.length_b   1.000
_cell.length_c   1.000
_cell.angle_alpha   90.00
_cell.angle_beta   90.00
_cell.angle_gamma   90.00
#
_symmetry.space_group_name_H-M   'P 1'
#
loop_
_entity.id
_entity.type
_entity.pdbx_description
1 polymer ?
#
loop_
_entity_poly.entity_id
_entity_poly.type
_entity_poly.pdbx_seq_one_letter_code
_entity_poly.pdbx_strand_id
1 'polypeptide(L)'
;MSPAVFARRFIALVALLCSAGVALAQPRAVTPRGPLAADESANIAVFKSVSPSVVNITTLENQRNLFSLDVFQVPKGTGSGFVWDERGLIVTNFHVIQGASVARVTLSDQSEWNAKLVGAFADRDLAVLRIDAPREKLKAIAIGSSRDLVVGQRVYAIGNPFGLDQTLTVGIISALNREIQSVNQRTIRGVIQTDAAINPGNSGGPLLDSAGRLIGVNTAIYSPSGASAGIGFAIPVDEVNRIVPRLIRDGKITRPTFGIQAASPQIQAALRLPKGIAVVGVLARSPAEAAGIKPFLRGAKGEIIAGDIIVAMDGKVITTLDEFLDVLERHNSGDTVAVTILRGGTTIELSVRLGAAE
;
A
#
# COMPACT_ATOMS: atom_id res chain seq x y z
N MET A 1 18.93 63.70 -65.25
CA MET A 1 19.18 62.24 -64.91
C MET A 1 17.97 61.47 -65.37
N SER A 2 18.17 60.48 -66.22
CA SER A 2 17.09 59.72 -66.90
C SER A 2 16.41 58.81 -65.91
N PRO A 3 15.04 58.61 -65.96
CA PRO A 3 14.28 57.72 -65.09
C PRO A 3 14.77 56.27 -65.08
N ALA A 4 15.46 55.86 -66.16
CA ALA A 4 16.01 54.48 -66.30
C ALA A 4 17.18 54.21 -65.33
N VAL A 5 17.96 55.27 -64.88
CA VAL A 5 19.05 55.10 -63.96
C VAL A 5 18.56 54.98 -62.52
N PHE A 6 17.41 55.53 -62.18
CA PHE A 6 16.79 55.44 -60.87
C PHE A 6 16.18 54.06 -60.64
N ALA A 7 15.48 53.55 -61.65
CA ALA A 7 14.87 52.19 -61.60
C ALA A 7 15.95 51.08 -61.47
N ARG A 8 17.08 51.18 -62.18
CA ARG A 8 18.18 50.20 -62.07
C ARG A 8 18.86 50.21 -60.69
N ARG A 9 18.98 51.37 -60.02
CA ARG A 9 19.56 51.46 -58.68
C ARG A 9 18.61 50.96 -57.61
N PHE A 10 17.28 51.14 -57.81
CA PHE A 10 16.24 50.63 -56.88
C PHE A 10 16.12 49.08 -56.96
N ILE A 11 16.18 48.51 -58.17
CA ILE A 11 16.15 47.08 -58.36
C ILE A 11 17.44 46.41 -57.82
N ALA A 12 18.60 47.03 -57.94
CA ALA A 12 19.83 46.52 -57.38
C ALA A 12 19.85 46.60 -55.83
N LEU A 13 19.22 47.62 -55.19
CA LEU A 13 19.12 47.76 -53.77
C LEU A 13 18.11 46.77 -53.16
N VAL A 14 17.01 46.50 -53.87
CA VAL A 14 16.02 45.50 -53.44
C VAL A 14 16.56 44.08 -53.60
N ALA A 15 17.35 43.80 -54.65
CA ALA A 15 18.05 42.53 -54.83
C ALA A 15 19.14 42.28 -53.75
N LEU A 16 19.81 43.35 -53.28
CA LEU A 16 20.82 43.24 -52.22
C LEU A 16 20.20 43.05 -50.84
N LEU A 17 18.95 43.53 -50.60
CA LEU A 17 18.21 43.36 -49.36
C LEU A 17 17.50 41.97 -49.27
N CYS A 18 17.20 41.35 -50.41
CA CYS A 18 16.63 39.99 -50.42
C CYS A 18 17.66 38.86 -50.28
N SER A 19 18.99 39.19 -50.34
CA SER A 19 20.06 38.23 -50.06
C SER A 19 20.55 38.25 -48.60
N ALA A 20 19.83 38.94 -47.68
CA ALA A 20 19.99 38.73 -46.27
C ALA A 20 19.53 37.28 -45.97
N GLY A 21 20.49 36.37 -46.04
CA GLY A 21 20.31 34.96 -45.96
C GLY A 21 19.42 34.58 -44.77
N VAL A 22 18.37 33.88 -45.03
CA VAL A 22 17.69 33.06 -44.01
C VAL A 22 18.79 32.15 -43.49
N ALA A 23 19.40 32.51 -42.36
CA ALA A 23 20.28 31.63 -41.63
C ALA A 23 19.41 30.50 -41.12
N LEU A 24 19.29 29.47 -41.93
CA LEU A 24 18.65 28.20 -41.51
C LEU A 24 19.41 27.79 -40.24
N ALA A 25 18.70 27.88 -39.11
CA ALA A 25 19.26 27.42 -37.86
C ALA A 25 19.59 25.93 -38.01
N GLN A 26 20.86 25.62 -38.14
CA GLN A 26 21.32 24.24 -38.24
C GLN A 26 21.25 23.59 -36.87
N PRO A 27 20.82 22.31 -36.75
CA PRO A 27 20.92 21.56 -35.53
C PRO A 27 22.32 21.61 -34.96
N ARG A 28 22.45 21.81 -33.67
CA ARG A 28 23.77 21.79 -33.00
C ARG A 28 24.34 20.38 -33.05
N ALA A 29 25.63 20.26 -33.17
CA ALA A 29 26.32 18.95 -33.12
C ALA A 29 26.06 18.28 -31.77
N VAL A 30 25.61 17.01 -31.83
CA VAL A 30 25.40 16.18 -30.63
C VAL A 30 26.73 15.64 -30.15
N THR A 31 27.08 15.93 -28.90
CA THR A 31 28.25 15.33 -28.26
C THR A 31 27.92 13.88 -27.85
N PRO A 32 28.71 12.89 -28.31
CA PRO A 32 28.47 11.48 -27.90
C PRO A 32 28.54 11.31 -26.39
N ARG A 33 27.59 10.54 -25.84
CA ARG A 33 27.61 10.15 -24.43
C ARG A 33 28.74 9.14 -24.20
N GLY A 34 29.53 9.32 -23.16
CA GLY A 34 30.50 8.33 -22.68
C GLY A 34 29.84 7.07 -22.10
N PRO A 35 30.61 6.13 -21.54
CA PRO A 35 30.07 4.95 -20.86
C PRO A 35 29.21 5.37 -19.67
N LEU A 36 28.21 4.52 -19.35
CA LEU A 36 27.36 4.70 -18.15
C LEU A 36 28.19 4.57 -16.87
N ALA A 37 27.88 5.39 -15.88
CA ALA A 37 28.41 5.21 -14.52
C ALA A 37 27.91 3.89 -13.91
N ALA A 38 28.61 3.38 -12.92
CA ALA A 38 28.28 2.10 -12.29
C ALA A 38 26.88 2.11 -11.64
N ASP A 39 26.50 3.22 -11.02
CA ASP A 39 25.19 3.40 -10.39
C ASP A 39 24.06 3.53 -11.42
N GLU A 40 24.30 4.21 -12.57
CA GLU A 40 23.35 4.26 -13.68
C GLU A 40 23.10 2.84 -14.23
N SER A 41 24.18 2.07 -14.41
CA SER A 41 24.11 0.68 -14.88
C SER A 41 23.33 -0.22 -13.93
N ALA A 42 23.51 -0.03 -12.61
CA ALA A 42 22.76 -0.74 -11.57
C ALA A 42 21.26 -0.41 -11.61
N ASN A 43 20.90 0.90 -11.70
CA ASN A 43 19.51 1.33 -11.81
C ASN A 43 18.82 0.72 -13.04
N ILE A 44 19.50 0.74 -14.19
CA ILE A 44 19.00 0.16 -15.45
C ILE A 44 18.81 -1.36 -15.31
N ALA A 45 19.77 -2.05 -14.68
CA ALA A 45 19.69 -3.50 -14.50
C ALA A 45 18.49 -3.90 -13.64
N VAL A 46 18.27 -3.22 -12.49
CA VAL A 46 17.10 -3.46 -11.62
C VAL A 46 15.81 -3.20 -12.38
N PHE A 47 15.68 -2.06 -13.07
CA PHE A 47 14.49 -1.74 -13.85
C PHE A 47 14.19 -2.80 -14.90
N LYS A 48 15.15 -3.15 -15.75
CA LYS A 48 14.98 -4.16 -16.81
C LYS A 48 14.61 -5.54 -16.26
N SER A 49 15.16 -5.90 -15.10
CA SER A 49 14.89 -7.21 -14.51
C SER A 49 13.51 -7.32 -13.88
N VAL A 50 12.98 -6.24 -13.28
CA VAL A 50 11.76 -6.28 -12.46
C VAL A 50 10.54 -5.67 -13.16
N SER A 51 10.70 -4.68 -14.06
CA SER A 51 9.56 -4.05 -14.73
C SER A 51 8.59 -5.03 -15.41
N PRO A 52 9.01 -6.19 -15.97
CA PRO A 52 8.06 -7.17 -16.50
C PRO A 52 7.16 -7.82 -15.45
N SER A 53 7.51 -7.73 -14.18
CA SER A 53 6.68 -8.22 -13.06
C SER A 53 5.68 -7.19 -12.56
N VAL A 54 5.78 -5.92 -12.99
CA VAL A 54 4.93 -4.81 -12.52
C VAL A 54 3.79 -4.58 -13.50
N VAL A 55 2.59 -4.45 -12.97
CA VAL A 55 1.37 -4.31 -13.75
C VAL A 55 0.64 -3.00 -13.41
N ASN A 56 -0.14 -2.48 -14.37
CA ASN A 56 -1.14 -1.46 -14.11
C ASN A 56 -2.46 -2.13 -13.70
N ILE A 57 -3.19 -1.48 -12.81
CA ILE A 57 -4.55 -1.88 -12.41
C ILE A 57 -5.47 -0.71 -12.64
N THR A 58 -6.43 -0.87 -13.55
CA THR A 58 -7.51 0.08 -13.79
C THR A 58 -8.79 -0.47 -13.18
N THR A 59 -9.45 0.33 -12.35
CA THR A 59 -10.73 -0.01 -11.75
C THR A 59 -11.85 0.72 -12.45
N LEU A 60 -12.96 0.00 -12.67
CA LEU A 60 -14.13 0.49 -13.37
C LEU A 60 -15.34 0.43 -12.44
N GLU A 61 -16.21 1.43 -12.53
CA GLU A 61 -17.48 1.47 -11.83
C GLU A 61 -18.63 1.38 -12.84
N ASN A 62 -19.62 0.57 -12.52
CA ASN A 62 -20.82 0.47 -13.34
C ASN A 62 -21.73 1.66 -13.02
N GLN A 63 -21.93 2.54 -13.99
CA GLN A 63 -22.89 3.63 -13.91
C GLN A 63 -24.12 3.30 -14.77
N ARG A 64 -25.31 3.53 -14.19
CA ARG A 64 -26.58 3.38 -14.92
C ARG A 64 -26.99 4.72 -15.48
N ASN A 65 -27.33 4.75 -16.77
CA ASN A 65 -28.01 5.87 -17.34
C ASN A 65 -29.48 5.84 -16.88
N LEU A 66 -29.90 6.87 -16.15
CA LEU A 66 -31.26 6.97 -15.61
C LEU A 66 -32.35 7.05 -16.71
N PHE A 67 -31.98 7.41 -17.95
CA PHE A 67 -32.92 7.57 -19.05
C PHE A 67 -32.98 6.38 -20.00
N SER A 68 -31.89 5.59 -20.15
CA SER A 68 -31.86 4.47 -21.10
C SER A 68 -31.77 3.09 -20.43
N LEU A 69 -31.62 3.02 -19.08
CA LEU A 69 -31.37 1.80 -18.32
C LEU A 69 -30.08 1.07 -18.70
N ASP A 70 -29.28 1.65 -19.60
CA ASP A 70 -28.01 1.09 -20.00
C ASP A 70 -26.99 1.20 -18.86
N VAL A 71 -26.18 0.16 -18.73
CA VAL A 71 -25.06 0.12 -17.79
C VAL A 71 -23.78 0.32 -18.59
N PHE A 72 -23.02 1.37 -18.28
CA PHE A 72 -21.72 1.61 -18.87
C PHE A 72 -20.64 1.68 -17.79
N GLN A 73 -19.42 1.28 -18.15
CA GLN A 73 -18.27 1.26 -17.24
C GLN A 73 -17.48 2.55 -17.38
N VAL A 74 -17.24 3.21 -16.25
CA VAL A 74 -16.43 4.44 -16.17
C VAL A 74 -15.18 4.17 -15.36
N PRO A 75 -14.00 4.63 -15.80
CA PRO A 75 -12.78 4.53 -14.98
C PRO A 75 -13.00 5.21 -13.62
N LYS A 76 -12.71 4.47 -12.53
CA LYS A 76 -12.82 4.96 -11.15
C LYS A 76 -11.47 5.36 -10.57
N GLY A 77 -10.44 4.58 -10.87
CA GLY A 77 -9.10 4.79 -10.36
C GLY A 77 -8.07 3.93 -11.08
N THR A 78 -6.83 4.25 -10.83
CA THR A 78 -5.69 3.50 -11.33
C THR A 78 -4.65 3.32 -10.24
N GLY A 79 -3.90 2.22 -10.32
CA GLY A 79 -2.81 1.92 -9.43
C GLY A 79 -1.87 0.89 -10.06
N SER A 80 -0.92 0.44 -9.30
CA SER A 80 0.02 -0.60 -9.71
C SER A 80 -0.22 -1.89 -8.92
N GLY A 81 0.35 -2.95 -9.40
CA GLY A 81 0.48 -4.23 -8.74
C GLY A 81 1.70 -4.96 -9.24
N PHE A 82 1.91 -6.16 -8.78
CA PHE A 82 2.97 -7.02 -9.28
C PHE A 82 2.54 -8.48 -9.29
N VAL A 83 3.13 -9.23 -10.22
CA VAL A 83 2.90 -10.67 -10.35
C VAL A 83 3.50 -11.38 -9.14
N TRP A 84 2.65 -12.03 -8.35
CA TRP A 84 3.04 -12.81 -7.19
C TRP A 84 3.58 -14.18 -7.58
N ASP A 85 2.88 -14.83 -8.52
CA ASP A 85 3.30 -16.13 -9.06
C ASP A 85 2.78 -16.37 -10.49
N GLU A 86 3.26 -17.46 -11.10
CA GLU A 86 2.94 -17.86 -12.46
C GLU A 86 1.51 -18.42 -12.66
N ARG A 87 0.69 -18.47 -11.58
CA ARG A 87 -0.72 -18.84 -11.63
C ARG A 87 -1.63 -17.64 -11.91
N GLY A 88 -1.05 -16.47 -12.17
CA GLY A 88 -1.78 -15.23 -12.45
C GLY A 88 -2.23 -14.47 -11.19
N LEU A 89 -1.63 -14.74 -10.04
CA LEU A 89 -1.90 -14.00 -8.83
C LEU A 89 -1.15 -12.66 -8.84
N ILE A 90 -1.88 -11.57 -8.60
CA ILE A 90 -1.38 -10.20 -8.58
C ILE A 90 -1.62 -9.62 -7.20
N VAL A 91 -0.59 -9.06 -6.60
CA VAL A 91 -0.69 -8.33 -5.33
C VAL A 91 -0.76 -6.83 -5.60
N THR A 92 -1.61 -6.15 -4.85
CA THR A 92 -1.81 -4.69 -4.90
C THR A 92 -2.31 -4.18 -3.55
N ASN A 93 -2.54 -2.87 -3.43
CA ASN A 93 -3.22 -2.32 -2.28
C ASN A 93 -4.75 -2.50 -2.35
N PHE A 94 -5.38 -2.61 -1.18
CA PHE A 94 -6.84 -2.68 -1.08
C PHE A 94 -7.50 -1.39 -1.59
N HIS A 95 -6.96 -0.21 -1.23
CA HIS A 95 -7.54 1.07 -1.66
C HIS A 95 -7.58 1.24 -3.19
N VAL A 96 -6.66 0.60 -3.93
CA VAL A 96 -6.63 0.62 -5.40
C VAL A 96 -7.90 -0.03 -5.97
N ILE A 97 -8.41 -1.07 -5.31
CA ILE A 97 -9.57 -1.83 -5.82
C ILE A 97 -10.87 -1.55 -5.05
N GLN A 98 -10.82 -0.68 -4.04
CA GLN A 98 -11.95 -0.40 -3.16
C GLN A 98 -13.15 0.17 -3.93
N GLY A 99 -14.31 -0.49 -3.78
CA GLY A 99 -15.56 -0.09 -4.41
C GLY A 99 -15.57 -0.20 -5.95
N ALA A 100 -14.61 -0.93 -6.54
CA ALA A 100 -14.63 -1.23 -7.96
C ALA A 100 -15.65 -2.33 -8.28
N SER A 101 -16.38 -2.16 -9.38
CA SER A 101 -17.24 -3.24 -9.93
C SER A 101 -16.43 -4.22 -10.76
N VAL A 102 -15.41 -3.72 -11.46
CA VAL A 102 -14.50 -4.50 -12.30
C VAL A 102 -13.08 -3.99 -12.11
N ALA A 103 -12.11 -4.89 -12.08
CA ALA A 103 -10.70 -4.56 -12.14
C ALA A 103 -10.10 -5.14 -13.42
N ARG A 104 -9.26 -4.38 -14.10
CA ARG A 104 -8.50 -4.77 -15.28
C ARG A 104 -7.03 -4.62 -15.00
N VAL A 105 -6.26 -5.62 -15.37
CA VAL A 105 -4.80 -5.64 -15.22
C VAL A 105 -4.16 -5.55 -16.60
N THR A 106 -3.25 -4.58 -16.78
CA THR A 106 -2.42 -4.45 -17.99
C THR A 106 -1.01 -4.90 -17.66
N LEU A 107 -0.52 -5.91 -18.39
CA LEU A 107 0.83 -6.44 -18.24
C LEU A 107 1.85 -5.54 -18.97
N SER A 108 3.14 -5.83 -18.78
CA SER A 108 4.24 -5.08 -19.41
C SER A 108 4.27 -5.15 -20.94
N ASP A 109 3.66 -6.18 -21.54
CA ASP A 109 3.48 -6.31 -22.97
C ASP A 109 2.22 -5.61 -23.51
N GLN A 110 1.59 -4.77 -22.70
CA GLN A 110 0.36 -4.04 -22.99
C GLN A 110 -0.89 -4.92 -23.16
N SER A 111 -0.80 -6.22 -22.88
CA SER A 111 -1.98 -7.09 -22.90
C SER A 111 -2.86 -6.82 -21.66
N GLU A 112 -4.18 -6.74 -21.88
CA GLU A 112 -5.17 -6.45 -20.85
C GLU A 112 -5.93 -7.70 -20.44
N TRP A 113 -6.15 -7.87 -19.14
CA TRP A 113 -6.79 -9.02 -18.54
C TRP A 113 -7.83 -8.61 -17.51
N ASN A 114 -9.03 -9.18 -17.60
CA ASN A 114 -10.00 -9.01 -16.53
C ASN A 114 -9.51 -9.71 -15.26
N ALA A 115 -9.54 -9.01 -14.15
CA ALA A 115 -9.09 -9.52 -12.87
C ALA A 115 -10.26 -9.86 -11.95
N LYS A 116 -10.15 -10.98 -11.24
CA LYS A 116 -11.09 -11.42 -10.21
C LYS A 116 -10.44 -11.20 -8.85
N LEU A 117 -11.20 -10.68 -7.89
CA LEU A 117 -10.73 -10.59 -6.49
C LEU A 117 -10.61 -12.00 -5.91
N VAL A 118 -9.43 -12.35 -5.43
CA VAL A 118 -9.16 -13.58 -4.68
C VAL A 118 -9.38 -13.35 -3.20
N GLY A 119 -8.84 -12.24 -2.67
CA GLY A 119 -9.02 -11.87 -1.29
C GLY A 119 -8.48 -10.48 -1.00
N ALA A 120 -8.94 -9.89 0.10
CA ALA A 120 -8.51 -8.56 0.52
C ALA A 120 -8.45 -8.45 2.05
N PHE A 121 -7.56 -7.56 2.52
CA PHE A 121 -7.43 -7.22 3.92
C PHE A 121 -7.24 -5.72 4.08
N ALA A 122 -8.36 -5.02 4.26
CA ALA A 122 -8.42 -3.56 4.35
C ALA A 122 -7.59 -3.00 5.52
N ASP A 123 -7.47 -3.74 6.64
CA ASP A 123 -6.72 -3.33 7.82
C ASP A 123 -5.21 -3.21 7.57
N ARG A 124 -4.70 -3.86 6.53
CA ARG A 124 -3.30 -3.80 6.10
C ARG A 124 -3.15 -3.28 4.67
N ASP A 125 -4.24 -2.78 4.11
CA ASP A 125 -4.27 -2.22 2.76
C ASP A 125 -3.68 -3.15 1.70
N LEU A 126 -3.99 -4.45 1.76
CA LEU A 126 -3.53 -5.48 0.82
C LEU A 126 -4.69 -6.16 0.12
N ALA A 127 -4.51 -6.48 -1.16
CA ALA A 127 -5.43 -7.27 -1.95
C ALA A 127 -4.70 -8.21 -2.90
N VAL A 128 -5.34 -9.33 -3.22
CA VAL A 128 -4.87 -10.31 -4.21
C VAL A 128 -5.93 -10.43 -5.29
N LEU A 129 -5.51 -10.20 -6.51
CA LEU A 129 -6.32 -10.41 -7.72
C LEU A 129 -5.82 -11.64 -8.47
N ARG A 130 -6.65 -12.17 -9.36
CA ARG A 130 -6.29 -13.24 -10.29
C ARG A 130 -6.64 -12.86 -11.71
N ILE A 131 -5.72 -13.08 -12.62
CA ILE A 131 -5.90 -12.99 -14.07
C ILE A 131 -5.66 -14.35 -14.73
N ASP A 132 -6.33 -14.61 -15.83
CA ASP A 132 -6.19 -15.86 -16.58
C ASP A 132 -5.25 -15.67 -17.79
N ALA A 133 -4.06 -15.07 -17.54
CA ALA A 133 -3.03 -14.86 -18.53
C ALA A 133 -2.15 -16.12 -18.72
N PRO A 134 -1.60 -16.35 -19.95
CA PRO A 134 -0.63 -17.41 -20.18
C PRO A 134 0.60 -17.28 -19.29
N ARG A 135 1.11 -18.42 -18.80
CA ARG A 135 2.21 -18.48 -17.82
C ARG A 135 3.50 -17.79 -18.32
N GLU A 136 3.78 -17.87 -19.59
CA GLU A 136 4.95 -17.26 -20.24
C GLU A 136 4.94 -15.72 -20.21
N LYS A 137 3.77 -15.11 -19.98
CA LYS A 137 3.61 -13.66 -19.79
C LYS A 137 3.77 -13.24 -18.35
N LEU A 138 3.80 -14.17 -17.41
CA LEU A 138 3.76 -13.93 -15.97
C LEU A 138 5.15 -14.12 -15.37
N LYS A 139 5.82 -13.03 -15.07
CA LYS A 139 7.11 -13.05 -14.38
C LYS A 139 6.90 -12.73 -12.90
N ALA A 140 7.02 -13.75 -12.04
CA ALA A 140 6.93 -13.56 -10.59
C ALA A 140 8.07 -12.69 -10.07
N ILE A 141 7.75 -11.82 -9.10
CA ILE A 141 8.75 -10.98 -8.45
C ILE A 141 9.55 -11.78 -7.42
N ALA A 142 10.85 -11.55 -7.32
CA ALA A 142 11.67 -12.17 -6.29
C ALA A 142 11.38 -11.55 -4.92
N ILE A 143 11.16 -12.37 -3.89
CA ILE A 143 10.86 -11.93 -2.53
C ILE A 143 12.17 -11.77 -1.75
N GLY A 144 12.35 -10.59 -1.12
CA GLY A 144 13.43 -10.28 -0.19
C GLY A 144 13.02 -10.46 1.27
N SER A 145 13.66 -9.69 2.16
CA SER A 145 13.33 -9.60 3.59
C SER A 145 13.22 -8.14 4.02
N SER A 146 12.33 -7.87 4.97
CA SER A 146 12.23 -6.56 5.61
C SER A 146 12.77 -6.53 7.05
N ARG A 147 13.33 -7.64 7.56
CA ARG A 147 13.81 -7.77 8.95
C ARG A 147 15.16 -7.11 9.19
N ASP A 148 16.01 -7.12 8.19
CA ASP A 148 17.39 -6.66 8.22
C ASP A 148 17.63 -5.34 7.47
N LEU A 149 16.57 -4.62 7.17
CA LEU A 149 16.64 -3.33 6.51
C LEU A 149 17.32 -2.28 7.39
N VAL A 150 18.09 -1.39 6.77
CA VAL A 150 18.84 -0.33 7.45
C VAL A 150 18.51 1.03 6.81
N VAL A 151 18.38 2.06 7.65
CA VAL A 151 18.23 3.45 7.20
C VAL A 151 19.45 3.86 6.37
N GLY A 152 19.20 4.51 5.22
CA GLY A 152 20.23 4.84 4.25
C GLY A 152 20.42 3.80 3.14
N GLN A 153 19.83 2.60 3.25
CA GLN A 153 19.86 1.59 2.20
C GLN A 153 19.11 2.08 0.96
N ARG A 154 19.74 1.92 -0.22
CA ARG A 154 19.12 2.29 -1.52
C ARG A 154 17.90 1.43 -1.80
N VAL A 155 16.85 2.07 -2.30
CA VAL A 155 15.61 1.42 -2.71
C VAL A 155 15.12 1.92 -4.05
N TYR A 156 14.29 1.11 -4.71
CA TYR A 156 13.67 1.39 -5.99
C TYR A 156 12.16 1.18 -5.88
N ALA A 157 11.38 2.17 -6.29
CA ALA A 157 9.95 1.98 -6.44
C ALA A 157 9.59 1.94 -7.92
N ILE A 158 8.87 0.91 -8.34
CA ILE A 158 8.40 0.77 -9.71
C ILE A 158 6.88 0.79 -9.70
N GLY A 159 6.29 1.53 -10.63
CA GLY A 159 4.85 1.57 -10.86
C GLY A 159 4.53 1.70 -12.34
N ASN A 160 3.24 1.54 -12.66
CA ASN A 160 2.69 1.79 -13.99
C ASN A 160 1.44 2.66 -13.87
N PRO A 161 1.60 3.98 -13.58
CA PRO A 161 0.50 4.84 -13.13
C PRO A 161 -0.61 5.06 -14.16
N PHE A 162 -0.34 4.91 -15.45
CA PHE A 162 -1.32 5.21 -16.51
C PHE A 162 -1.50 4.04 -17.48
N GLY A 163 -0.91 2.88 -17.20
CA GLY A 163 -0.95 1.74 -18.11
C GLY A 163 -0.16 1.93 -19.41
N LEU A 164 0.54 3.07 -19.53
CA LEU A 164 1.34 3.38 -20.72
C LEU A 164 2.69 2.70 -20.66
N ASP A 165 3.43 2.90 -19.54
CA ASP A 165 4.75 2.32 -19.33
C ASP A 165 5.12 2.31 -17.85
N GLN A 166 6.07 1.46 -17.47
CA GLN A 166 6.57 1.42 -16.11
C GLN A 166 7.48 2.62 -15.81
N THR A 167 7.32 3.18 -14.62
CA THR A 167 8.16 4.27 -14.10
C THR A 167 9.00 3.77 -12.94
N LEU A 168 10.25 4.26 -12.88
CA LEU A 168 11.19 3.99 -11.81
C LEU A 168 11.44 5.24 -10.99
N THR A 169 11.34 5.15 -9.68
CA THR A 169 11.88 6.15 -8.76
C THR A 169 12.91 5.52 -7.84
N VAL A 170 13.95 6.28 -7.49
CA VAL A 170 15.07 5.82 -6.69
C VAL A 170 15.19 6.69 -5.45
N GLY A 171 15.46 6.09 -4.34
CA GLY A 171 15.66 6.76 -3.06
C GLY A 171 16.37 5.86 -2.07
N ILE A 172 16.18 6.16 -0.78
CA ILE A 172 16.70 5.39 0.33
C ILE A 172 15.60 5.04 1.34
N ILE A 173 15.88 4.11 2.22
CA ILE A 173 15.10 3.93 3.44
C ILE A 173 15.39 5.13 4.35
N SER A 174 14.37 5.98 4.56
CA SER A 174 14.49 7.18 5.39
C SER A 174 14.23 6.89 6.87
N ALA A 175 13.34 5.93 7.17
CA ALA A 175 13.06 5.46 8.52
C ALA A 175 12.38 4.09 8.48
N LEU A 176 12.40 3.40 9.62
CA LEU A 176 11.74 2.11 9.84
C LEU A 176 10.76 2.21 11.01
N ASN A 177 9.90 1.21 11.13
CA ASN A 177 8.93 1.08 12.23
C ASN A 177 7.99 2.29 12.38
N ARG A 178 7.60 2.92 11.25
CA ARG A 178 6.59 3.97 11.23
C ARG A 178 5.19 3.39 11.35
N GLU A 179 4.25 4.26 11.67
CA GLU A 179 2.83 3.92 11.75
C GLU A 179 2.04 4.82 10.79
N ILE A 180 1.09 4.24 10.06
CA ILE A 180 0.15 4.96 9.19
C ILE A 180 -1.26 4.43 9.43
N GLN A 181 -2.28 5.18 8.98
CA GLN A 181 -3.66 4.74 9.03
C GLN A 181 -4.04 4.05 7.71
N SER A 182 -4.71 2.90 7.83
CA SER A 182 -5.35 2.24 6.69
C SER A 182 -6.65 2.96 6.30
N VAL A 183 -7.26 2.55 5.19
CA VAL A 183 -8.52 3.13 4.70
C VAL A 183 -9.69 2.99 5.68
N ASN A 184 -9.67 2.01 6.57
CA ASN A 184 -10.67 1.79 7.60
C ASN A 184 -10.21 2.26 8.99
N GLN A 185 -9.26 3.20 9.05
CA GLN A 185 -8.74 3.84 10.27
C GLN A 185 -8.01 2.89 11.22
N ARG A 186 -7.55 1.73 10.73
CA ARG A 186 -6.70 0.82 11.50
C ARG A 186 -5.24 1.22 11.36
N THR A 187 -4.48 1.13 12.42
CA THR A 187 -3.06 1.44 12.42
C THR A 187 -2.27 0.32 11.74
N ILE A 188 -1.59 0.64 10.63
CA ILE A 188 -0.57 -0.23 10.02
C ILE A 188 0.77 0.14 10.63
N ARG A 189 1.35 -0.81 11.37
CA ARG A 189 2.62 -0.62 12.08
C ARG A 189 3.80 -1.22 11.32
N GLY A 190 4.98 -0.72 11.64
CA GLY A 190 6.22 -1.26 11.11
C GLY A 190 6.49 -0.86 9.65
N VAL A 191 5.75 0.13 9.09
CA VAL A 191 5.94 0.52 7.70
C VAL A 191 7.32 1.14 7.45
N ILE A 192 7.82 0.91 6.24
CA ILE A 192 9.06 1.46 5.73
C ILE A 192 8.78 2.87 5.23
N GLN A 193 9.57 3.86 5.67
CA GLN A 193 9.55 5.21 5.12
C GLN A 193 10.68 5.35 4.09
N THR A 194 10.38 5.96 2.93
CA THR A 194 11.34 6.22 1.86
C THR A 194 11.16 7.62 1.27
N ASP A 195 12.24 8.18 0.74
CA ASP A 195 12.22 9.41 -0.07
C ASP A 195 12.12 9.13 -1.59
N ALA A 196 12.16 7.85 -2.01
CA ALA A 196 11.77 7.49 -3.37
C ALA A 196 10.37 8.06 -3.65
N ALA A 197 10.21 8.76 -4.77
CA ALA A 197 8.95 9.45 -5.05
C ALA A 197 7.80 8.46 -5.22
N ILE A 198 6.92 8.43 -4.22
CA ILE A 198 5.65 7.71 -4.27
C ILE A 198 4.56 8.71 -4.64
N ASN A 199 3.83 8.44 -5.71
CA ASN A 199 2.76 9.27 -6.25
C ASN A 199 1.53 8.41 -6.57
N PRO A 200 0.34 9.02 -6.73
CA PRO A 200 -0.82 8.30 -7.25
C PRO A 200 -0.46 7.54 -8.53
N GLY A 201 -0.73 6.23 -8.52
CA GLY A 201 -0.44 5.31 -9.62
C GLY A 201 0.72 4.35 -9.37
N ASN A 202 1.70 4.63 -8.48
CA ASN A 202 2.64 3.60 -8.06
C ASN A 202 2.27 2.93 -6.71
N SER A 203 1.15 3.32 -6.09
CA SER A 203 0.53 2.58 -4.98
C SER A 203 0.15 1.16 -5.42
N GLY A 204 0.46 0.18 -4.59
CA GLY A 204 0.32 -1.25 -4.88
C GLY A 204 1.51 -1.85 -5.64
N GLY A 205 2.37 -1.02 -6.23
CA GLY A 205 3.62 -1.45 -6.85
C GLY A 205 4.71 -1.83 -5.84
N PRO A 206 5.78 -2.50 -6.29
CA PRO A 206 6.84 -2.96 -5.43
C PRO A 206 7.80 -1.85 -4.98
N LEU A 207 8.24 -1.94 -3.71
CA LEU A 207 9.47 -1.34 -3.23
C LEU A 207 10.55 -2.42 -3.21
N LEU A 208 11.71 -2.14 -3.82
CA LEU A 208 12.76 -3.12 -4.07
C LEU A 208 14.08 -2.71 -3.40
N ASP A 209 14.91 -3.70 -3.09
CA ASP A 209 16.31 -3.49 -2.74
C ASP A 209 17.21 -3.36 -3.97
N SER A 210 18.51 -3.15 -3.76
CA SER A 210 19.51 -3.00 -4.82
C SER A 210 19.74 -4.26 -5.68
N ALA A 211 19.23 -5.42 -5.25
CA ALA A 211 19.25 -6.66 -6.02
C ALA A 211 17.94 -6.90 -6.80
N GLY A 212 16.98 -5.96 -6.73
CA GLY A 212 15.67 -6.08 -7.37
C GLY A 212 14.70 -7.02 -6.65
N ARG A 213 14.94 -7.33 -5.36
CA ARG A 213 14.04 -8.15 -4.56
C ARG A 213 13.00 -7.27 -3.87
N LEU A 214 11.78 -7.77 -3.78
CA LEU A 214 10.69 -7.10 -3.08
C LEU A 214 11.01 -6.98 -1.58
N ILE A 215 11.02 -5.76 -1.05
CA ILE A 215 11.16 -5.47 0.39
C ILE A 215 9.90 -4.81 0.97
N GLY A 216 8.99 -4.32 0.13
CA GLY A 216 7.73 -3.75 0.56
C GLY A 216 6.77 -3.48 -0.59
N VAL A 217 5.53 -3.09 -0.24
CA VAL A 217 4.49 -2.65 -1.19
C VAL A 217 4.21 -1.18 -0.94
N ASN A 218 4.43 -0.33 -1.95
CA ASN A 218 4.16 1.10 -1.87
C ASN A 218 2.67 1.32 -1.58
N THR A 219 2.33 2.17 -0.58
CA THR A 219 0.94 2.33 -0.18
C THR A 219 0.49 3.78 -0.06
N ALA A 220 1.12 4.58 0.76
CA ALA A 220 0.66 5.91 1.11
C ALA A 220 1.78 6.94 0.99
N ILE A 221 1.38 8.20 0.88
CA ILE A 221 2.25 9.36 1.04
C ILE A 221 1.73 10.24 2.18
N TYR A 222 2.64 10.87 2.90
CA TYR A 222 2.28 11.99 3.76
C TYR A 222 2.48 13.29 2.97
N SER A 223 1.39 13.84 2.47
CA SER A 223 1.45 15.03 1.62
C SER A 223 0.19 15.89 1.74
N PRO A 224 0.33 17.17 2.07
CA PRO A 224 -0.80 18.11 2.06
C PRO A 224 -1.38 18.36 0.67
N SER A 225 -0.58 18.20 -0.39
CA SER A 225 -0.97 18.45 -1.79
C SER A 225 -1.40 17.21 -2.56
N GLY A 226 -1.24 16.00 -1.99
CA GLY A 226 -1.47 14.74 -2.69
C GLY A 226 -0.34 14.31 -3.64
N ALA A 227 0.71 15.12 -3.81
CA ALA A 227 1.91 14.75 -4.56
C ALA A 227 3.07 14.40 -3.60
N SER A 228 4.07 13.65 -4.07
CA SER A 228 5.21 13.27 -3.24
C SER A 228 5.93 14.51 -2.67
N ALA A 229 6.07 14.54 -1.35
CA ALA A 229 6.85 15.52 -0.60
C ALA A 229 8.17 14.91 -0.06
N GLY A 230 8.65 13.80 -0.62
CA GLY A 230 9.81 13.05 -0.12
C GLY A 230 9.50 12.18 1.10
N ILE A 231 8.21 11.92 1.38
CA ILE A 231 7.77 11.05 2.46
C ILE A 231 6.77 10.04 1.89
N GLY A 232 7.30 8.89 1.49
CA GLY A 232 6.53 7.73 1.04
C GLY A 232 6.58 6.60 2.05
N PHE A 233 5.57 5.73 2.03
CA PHE A 233 5.47 4.57 2.92
C PHE A 233 5.24 3.29 2.13
N ALA A 234 5.82 2.19 2.63
CA ALA A 234 5.59 0.86 2.08
C ALA A 234 5.30 -0.16 3.19
N ILE A 235 4.38 -1.08 2.91
CA ILE A 235 4.07 -2.22 3.77
C ILE A 235 5.23 -3.21 3.67
N PRO A 236 5.86 -3.63 4.79
CA PRO A 236 7.01 -4.52 4.76
C PRO A 236 6.72 -5.87 4.13
N VAL A 237 7.66 -6.42 3.36
CA VAL A 237 7.46 -7.67 2.62
C VAL A 237 7.21 -8.88 3.52
N ASP A 238 7.78 -8.92 4.73
CA ASP A 238 7.51 -10.03 5.66
C ASP A 238 6.04 -10.04 6.10
N GLU A 239 5.40 -8.86 6.23
CA GLU A 239 3.96 -8.74 6.48
C GLU A 239 3.15 -9.18 5.26
N VAL A 240 3.56 -8.75 4.06
CA VAL A 240 2.95 -9.17 2.80
C VAL A 240 3.01 -10.69 2.65
N ASN A 241 4.18 -11.29 2.89
CA ASN A 241 4.41 -12.73 2.78
C ASN A 241 3.66 -13.55 3.85
N ARG A 242 3.28 -12.94 4.97
CA ARG A 242 2.41 -13.54 5.99
C ARG A 242 0.93 -13.51 5.58
N ILE A 243 0.49 -12.42 4.95
CA ILE A 243 -0.93 -12.14 4.64
C ILE A 243 -1.35 -12.77 3.32
N VAL A 244 -0.57 -12.58 2.25
CA VAL A 244 -0.94 -12.98 0.89
C VAL A 244 -1.28 -14.47 0.78
N PRO A 245 -0.50 -15.43 1.34
CA PRO A 245 -0.88 -16.84 1.29
C PRO A 245 -2.21 -17.16 1.97
N ARG A 246 -2.56 -16.43 3.06
CA ARG A 246 -3.85 -16.57 3.74
C ARG A 246 -4.99 -16.03 2.88
N LEU A 247 -4.79 -14.88 2.21
CA LEU A 247 -5.78 -14.34 1.27
C LEU A 247 -6.01 -15.27 0.09
N ILE A 248 -4.96 -15.91 -0.42
CA ILE A 248 -5.07 -16.89 -1.51
C ILE A 248 -5.86 -18.13 -1.10
N ARG A 249 -5.65 -18.61 0.12
CA ARG A 249 -6.30 -19.82 0.63
C ARG A 249 -7.74 -19.57 1.10
N ASP A 250 -7.97 -18.49 1.85
CA ASP A 250 -9.19 -18.27 2.63
C ASP A 250 -10.05 -17.10 2.10
N GLY A 251 -9.52 -16.30 1.15
CA GLY A 251 -10.17 -15.10 0.61
C GLY A 251 -10.20 -13.91 1.56
N LYS A 252 -9.97 -14.13 2.84
CA LYS A 252 -10.02 -13.10 3.89
C LYS A 252 -9.11 -13.46 5.05
N ILE A 253 -8.77 -12.46 5.85
CA ILE A 253 -8.13 -12.68 7.15
C ILE A 253 -9.22 -12.67 8.21
N THR A 254 -9.43 -13.81 8.81
CA THR A 254 -10.33 -13.94 9.97
C THR A 254 -9.51 -13.86 11.25
N ARG A 255 -10.02 -13.08 12.21
CA ARG A 255 -9.47 -13.03 13.57
C ARG A 255 -10.19 -14.08 14.41
N PRO A 256 -9.48 -14.81 15.26
CA PRO A 256 -10.16 -15.65 16.23
C PRO A 256 -10.96 -14.77 17.20
N THR A 257 -12.09 -15.29 17.65
CA THR A 257 -12.95 -14.59 18.62
C THR A 257 -12.30 -14.60 20.00
N PHE A 258 -12.30 -13.45 20.65
CA PHE A 258 -11.94 -13.30 22.07
C PHE A 258 -13.17 -13.06 22.94
N GLY A 259 -14.09 -12.20 22.47
CA GLY A 259 -15.40 -12.00 23.06
C GLY A 259 -15.48 -10.94 24.15
N ILE A 260 -14.78 -9.83 23.97
CA ILE A 260 -14.90 -8.63 24.84
C ILE A 260 -15.44 -7.43 24.08
N GLN A 261 -16.02 -6.49 24.83
CA GLN A 261 -16.27 -5.12 24.43
C GLN A 261 -15.28 -4.20 25.17
N ALA A 262 -14.49 -3.44 24.42
CA ALA A 262 -13.53 -2.51 24.96
C ALA A 262 -14.16 -1.14 25.24
N ALA A 263 -13.76 -0.48 26.31
CA ALA A 263 -14.10 0.92 26.55
C ALA A 263 -13.46 1.81 25.48
N SER A 264 -14.18 2.86 25.07
CA SER A 264 -13.59 3.87 24.18
C SER A 264 -12.46 4.62 24.89
N PRO A 265 -11.48 5.18 24.17
CA PRO A 265 -10.40 5.98 24.75
C PRO A 265 -10.93 7.15 25.60
N GLN A 266 -12.06 7.76 25.19
CA GLN A 266 -12.70 8.85 25.94
C GLN A 266 -13.23 8.37 27.30
N ILE A 267 -13.86 7.19 27.36
CA ILE A 267 -14.34 6.59 28.62
C ILE A 267 -13.15 6.26 29.52
N GLN A 268 -12.08 5.65 28.99
CA GLN A 268 -10.89 5.34 29.77
C GLN A 268 -10.24 6.60 30.36
N ALA A 269 -10.12 7.67 29.56
CA ALA A 269 -9.57 8.95 30.01
C ALA A 269 -10.47 9.63 31.08
N ALA A 270 -11.79 9.63 30.85
CA ALA A 270 -12.73 10.21 31.81
C ALA A 270 -12.71 9.50 33.19
N LEU A 271 -12.51 8.18 33.18
CA LEU A 271 -12.41 7.36 34.38
C LEU A 271 -10.98 7.26 34.93
N ARG A 272 -9.99 7.92 34.29
CA ARG A 272 -8.58 7.90 34.67
C ARG A 272 -8.03 6.47 34.85
N LEU A 273 -8.46 5.56 34.01
CA LEU A 273 -8.03 4.14 34.07
C LEU A 273 -6.57 3.99 33.62
N PRO A 274 -5.86 2.99 34.14
CA PRO A 274 -4.54 2.62 33.66
C PRO A 274 -4.53 2.34 32.15
N LYS A 275 -3.34 2.43 31.52
CA LYS A 275 -3.15 2.03 30.12
C LYS A 275 -3.47 0.54 29.94
N GLY A 276 -4.13 0.19 28.84
CA GLY A 276 -4.61 -1.16 28.55
C GLY A 276 -5.97 -1.14 27.91
N ILE A 277 -6.63 -2.29 27.84
CA ILE A 277 -8.00 -2.44 27.33
C ILE A 277 -8.94 -2.64 28.52
N ALA A 278 -9.66 -1.59 28.93
CA ALA A 278 -10.71 -1.72 29.93
C ALA A 278 -11.91 -2.47 29.33
N VAL A 279 -12.28 -3.60 29.93
CA VAL A 279 -13.36 -4.46 29.46
C VAL A 279 -14.69 -3.95 30.00
N VAL A 280 -15.57 -3.45 29.13
CA VAL A 280 -16.92 -2.96 29.50
C VAL A 280 -18.02 -3.94 29.18
N GLY A 281 -17.70 -5.05 28.49
CA GLY A 281 -18.63 -6.15 28.25
C GLY A 281 -17.88 -7.44 27.93
N VAL A 282 -18.49 -8.55 28.28
CA VAL A 282 -18.02 -9.89 27.94
C VAL A 282 -19.20 -10.61 27.28
N LEU A 283 -18.95 -11.16 26.10
CA LEU A 283 -19.97 -11.88 25.35
C LEU A 283 -20.23 -13.25 25.97
N ALA A 284 -21.50 -13.62 26.08
CA ALA A 284 -21.88 -14.91 26.60
C ALA A 284 -21.31 -16.07 25.74
N ARG A 285 -20.88 -17.11 26.38
CA ARG A 285 -20.26 -18.31 25.77
C ARG A 285 -18.99 -18.00 24.98
N SER A 286 -18.32 -16.89 25.28
CA SER A 286 -17.08 -16.48 24.65
C SER A 286 -15.84 -17.04 25.37
N PRO A 287 -14.65 -17.06 24.69
CA PRO A 287 -13.38 -17.33 25.34
C PRO A 287 -13.09 -16.46 26.56
N ALA A 288 -13.42 -15.17 26.51
CA ALA A 288 -13.23 -14.24 27.61
C ALA A 288 -14.08 -14.61 28.84
N GLU A 289 -15.34 -15.01 28.63
CA GLU A 289 -16.21 -15.48 29.71
C GLU A 289 -15.66 -16.77 30.32
N ALA A 290 -15.28 -17.74 29.48
CA ALA A 290 -14.72 -19.01 29.93
C ALA A 290 -13.43 -18.84 30.73
N ALA A 291 -12.60 -17.84 30.40
CA ALA A 291 -11.39 -17.49 31.12
C ALA A 291 -11.64 -16.65 32.39
N GLY A 292 -12.91 -16.28 32.69
CA GLY A 292 -13.28 -15.53 33.88
C GLY A 292 -12.89 -14.05 33.84
N ILE A 293 -12.82 -13.44 32.66
CA ILE A 293 -12.65 -11.99 32.47
C ILE A 293 -13.89 -11.27 32.95
N LYS A 294 -13.72 -10.20 33.73
CA LYS A 294 -14.81 -9.45 34.38
C LYS A 294 -14.95 -8.07 33.74
N PRO A 295 -16.15 -7.67 33.28
CA PRO A 295 -16.38 -6.33 32.76
C PRO A 295 -16.52 -5.30 33.88
N PHE A 296 -16.22 -4.04 33.57
CA PHE A 296 -16.65 -2.89 34.37
C PHE A 296 -18.17 -2.81 34.33
N LEU A 297 -18.81 -2.66 35.47
CA LEU A 297 -20.26 -2.59 35.60
C LEU A 297 -20.69 -1.29 36.24
N ARG A 298 -21.93 -0.89 36.01
CA ARG A 298 -22.57 0.20 36.73
C ARG A 298 -23.47 -0.41 37.80
N GLY A 299 -23.17 -0.10 39.05
CA GLY A 299 -23.95 -0.55 40.18
C GLY A 299 -25.31 0.17 40.27
N ALA A 300 -26.20 -0.32 41.13
CA ALA A 300 -27.57 0.17 41.30
C ALA A 300 -27.67 1.66 41.72
N LYS A 301 -26.65 2.18 42.43
CA LYS A 301 -26.57 3.59 42.85
C LYS A 301 -25.76 4.45 41.86
N GLY A 302 -25.39 3.91 40.68
CA GLY A 302 -24.62 4.61 39.67
C GLY A 302 -23.10 4.57 39.87
N GLU A 303 -22.61 3.89 40.92
CA GLU A 303 -21.18 3.65 41.15
C GLU A 303 -20.59 2.74 40.07
N ILE A 304 -19.28 2.88 39.83
CA ILE A 304 -18.56 2.01 38.89
C ILE A 304 -17.95 0.87 39.70
N ILE A 305 -18.37 -0.36 39.37
CA ILE A 305 -17.76 -1.58 39.87
C ILE A 305 -16.59 -1.89 38.94
N ALA A 306 -15.37 -1.96 39.49
CA ALA A 306 -14.17 -2.19 38.68
C ALA A 306 -14.16 -3.59 38.05
N GLY A 307 -13.89 -3.60 36.77
CA GLY A 307 -13.63 -4.78 35.97
C GLY A 307 -12.14 -4.96 35.68
N ASP A 308 -11.85 -5.76 34.69
CA ASP A 308 -10.49 -6.05 34.25
C ASP A 308 -9.99 -5.07 33.18
N ILE A 309 -8.68 -4.83 33.21
CA ILE A 309 -7.97 -4.12 32.17
C ILE A 309 -6.93 -5.08 31.61
N ILE A 310 -7.00 -5.42 30.32
CA ILE A 310 -5.99 -6.23 29.63
C ILE A 310 -4.77 -5.34 29.39
N VAL A 311 -3.61 -5.76 29.90
CA VAL A 311 -2.35 -4.99 29.84
C VAL A 311 -1.27 -5.68 29.03
N ALA A 312 -1.38 -7.00 28.80
CA ALA A 312 -0.48 -7.73 27.90
C ALA A 312 -1.16 -8.98 27.32
N MET A 313 -0.66 -9.47 26.18
CA MET A 313 -1.04 -10.72 25.58
C MET A 313 0.23 -11.38 24.99
N ASP A 314 0.48 -12.65 25.34
CA ASP A 314 1.70 -13.41 25.01
C ASP A 314 2.99 -12.62 25.30
N GLY A 315 3.04 -11.97 26.47
CA GLY A 315 4.17 -11.15 26.91
C GLY A 315 4.30 -9.79 26.21
N LYS A 316 3.49 -9.51 25.17
CA LYS A 316 3.47 -8.22 24.49
C LYS A 316 2.57 -7.24 25.25
N VAL A 317 3.10 -6.09 25.62
CA VAL A 317 2.34 -5.01 26.25
C VAL A 317 1.23 -4.53 25.31
N ILE A 318 0.02 -4.39 25.86
CA ILE A 318 -1.18 -3.91 25.16
C ILE A 318 -1.62 -2.60 25.80
N THR A 319 -1.64 -1.53 25.03
CA THR A 319 -2.08 -0.20 25.45
C THR A 319 -3.28 0.30 24.64
N THR A 320 -3.51 -0.26 23.48
CA THR A 320 -4.59 0.12 22.55
C THR A 320 -5.32 -1.12 22.01
N LEU A 321 -6.58 -0.89 21.58
CA LEU A 321 -7.36 -1.95 20.92
C LEU A 321 -6.69 -2.45 19.66
N ASP A 322 -6.01 -1.57 18.91
CA ASP A 322 -5.26 -1.95 17.70
C ASP A 322 -4.15 -2.94 18.01
N GLU A 323 -3.37 -2.69 19.09
CA GLU A 323 -2.31 -3.63 19.52
C GLU A 323 -2.88 -4.99 19.93
N PHE A 324 -4.00 -4.99 20.63
CA PHE A 324 -4.71 -6.22 21.00
C PHE A 324 -5.14 -7.02 19.76
N LEU A 325 -5.78 -6.36 18.79
CA LEU A 325 -6.21 -6.99 17.56
C LEU A 325 -5.03 -7.45 16.70
N ASP A 326 -3.90 -6.73 16.70
CA ASP A 326 -2.67 -7.13 16.00
C ASP A 326 -2.07 -8.41 16.56
N VAL A 327 -2.18 -8.63 17.88
CA VAL A 327 -1.76 -9.91 18.48
C VAL A 327 -2.72 -11.02 18.10
N LEU A 328 -4.04 -10.79 18.19
CA LEU A 328 -5.04 -11.78 17.79
C LEU A 328 -4.91 -12.23 16.33
N GLU A 329 -4.54 -11.34 15.41
CA GLU A 329 -4.34 -11.67 13.98
C GLU A 329 -3.22 -12.69 13.72
N ARG A 330 -2.31 -12.89 14.69
CA ARG A 330 -1.21 -13.84 14.60
C ARG A 330 -1.60 -15.26 15.01
N HIS A 331 -2.76 -15.40 15.64
CA HIS A 331 -3.28 -16.66 16.14
C HIS A 331 -4.40 -17.23 15.26
N ASN A 332 -4.64 -18.51 15.42
CA ASN A 332 -5.76 -19.23 14.81
C ASN A 332 -6.84 -19.52 15.86
N SER A 333 -8.03 -19.86 15.38
CA SER A 333 -9.09 -20.41 16.24
C SER A 333 -8.59 -21.70 16.91
N GLY A 334 -8.83 -21.80 18.21
CA GLY A 334 -8.39 -22.92 19.05
C GLY A 334 -7.02 -22.76 19.70
N ASP A 335 -6.22 -21.79 19.27
CA ASP A 335 -4.95 -21.46 19.94
C ASP A 335 -5.22 -20.95 21.36
N THR A 336 -4.27 -21.20 22.25
CA THR A 336 -4.30 -20.70 23.63
C THR A 336 -3.30 -19.59 23.79
N VAL A 337 -3.75 -18.42 24.29
CA VAL A 337 -2.94 -17.22 24.53
C VAL A 337 -2.85 -16.89 26.00
N ALA A 338 -1.69 -16.42 26.45
CA ALA A 338 -1.51 -15.89 27.79
C ALA A 338 -1.97 -14.44 27.83
N VAL A 339 -2.94 -14.12 28.65
CA VAL A 339 -3.49 -12.76 28.80
C VAL A 339 -3.23 -12.24 30.19
N THR A 340 -2.49 -11.13 30.27
CA THR A 340 -2.24 -10.45 31.54
C THR A 340 -3.29 -9.37 31.74
N ILE A 341 -4.03 -9.45 32.84
CA ILE A 341 -5.03 -8.48 33.24
C ILE A 341 -4.62 -7.78 34.54
N LEU A 342 -5.10 -6.54 34.71
CA LEU A 342 -5.07 -5.82 35.97
C LEU A 342 -6.49 -5.88 36.58
N ARG A 343 -6.62 -6.53 37.75
CA ARG A 343 -7.86 -6.69 38.51
C ARG A 343 -7.67 -6.20 39.95
N GLY A 344 -8.41 -5.16 40.33
CA GLY A 344 -8.31 -4.60 41.71
C GLY A 344 -6.89 -4.17 42.09
N GLY A 345 -6.09 -3.68 41.17
CA GLY A 345 -4.68 -3.29 41.36
C GLY A 345 -3.68 -4.43 41.32
N THR A 346 -4.11 -5.68 41.18
CA THR A 346 -3.25 -6.86 41.07
C THR A 346 -3.14 -7.36 39.64
N THR A 347 -1.95 -7.70 39.19
CA THR A 347 -1.69 -8.33 37.90
C THR A 347 -1.95 -9.83 37.97
N ILE A 348 -2.78 -10.35 37.08
CA ILE A 348 -3.16 -11.76 37.00
C ILE A 348 -2.92 -12.24 35.55
N GLU A 349 -2.35 -13.40 35.37
CA GLU A 349 -2.23 -14.07 34.07
C GLU A 349 -3.34 -15.11 33.91
N LEU A 350 -4.02 -15.05 32.78
CA LEU A 350 -5.10 -15.96 32.39
C LEU A 350 -4.71 -16.67 31.10
N SER A 351 -5.07 -17.95 31.02
CA SER A 351 -4.93 -18.73 29.79
C SER A 351 -6.28 -18.71 29.05
N VAL A 352 -6.31 -18.16 27.84
CA VAL A 352 -7.54 -17.98 27.05
C VAL A 352 -7.46 -18.80 25.77
N ARG A 353 -8.36 -19.76 25.59
CA ARG A 353 -8.49 -20.51 24.35
C ARG A 353 -9.36 -19.75 23.37
N LEU A 354 -8.79 -19.32 22.25
CA LEU A 354 -9.45 -18.48 21.25
C LEU A 354 -10.55 -19.24 20.51
N GLY A 355 -11.68 -18.57 20.28
CA GLY A 355 -12.85 -19.14 19.58
C GLY A 355 -12.73 -19.01 18.06
N ALA A 356 -13.66 -19.67 17.35
CA ALA A 356 -13.84 -19.49 15.93
C ALA A 356 -14.26 -18.04 15.63
N ALA A 357 -13.80 -17.47 14.51
CA ALA A 357 -14.35 -16.24 14.00
C ALA A 357 -15.77 -16.48 13.50
N GLU A 358 -16.70 -15.61 13.86
CA GLU A 358 -18.06 -15.59 13.33
C GLU A 358 -18.11 -14.96 11.93
#